data_cc2d7255c0ebf777775d9b1a095aba3c
#
_entry.id   cc2d7255c0ebf777775d9b1a095aba3c
#
_cell.length_a   1.000
_cell.length_b   1.000
_cell.length_c   1.000
_cell.angle_alpha   90.00
_cell.angle_beta   90.00
_cell.angle_gamma   90.00
#
_symmetry.space_group_name_H-M   'P 1'
#
loop_
_entity.id
_entity.type
_entity.pdbx_description
1 polymer ?
#
loop_
_entity_poly.entity_id
_entity_poly.type
_entity_poly.pdbx_seq_one_letter_code
_entity_poly.pdbx_strand_id
1 'polypeptide(L)'
;MMCMVFLSCSPDYGVKYDLIEEIQPTTVVIDSFLQRSPPEHLDVLIILDTSGSMNDNYDSVSAGVELLRADIEKLTSDYKIGYINTSLREPYFNGPYDQNSSVLDMLMAPYTLGSDSTEEAFAAMYEFTTQTPEGTDFFRPGADKLFIFVSDEDEQSAIPANIF
;
A
#
# COMPACT_ATOMS: atom_id res chain seq x y z
N MET A 1 37.84 9.66 -3.04
CA MET A 1 38.41 9.60 -4.41
C MET A 1 39.73 8.85 -4.30
N MET A 2 39.73 7.56 -4.66
CA MET A 2 40.89 6.70 -4.55
C MET A 2 41.46 6.54 -5.97
N CYS A 3 42.58 7.19 -6.22
CA CYS A 3 43.31 7.09 -7.48
C CYS A 3 44.22 5.87 -7.38
N MET A 4 43.90 4.81 -8.14
CA MET A 4 44.73 3.63 -8.24
C MET A 4 45.67 3.83 -9.42
N VAL A 5 46.95 4.10 -9.11
CA VAL A 5 48.02 4.15 -10.13
C VAL A 5 48.66 2.76 -10.18
N PHE A 6 48.48 2.07 -11.27
CA PHE A 6 49.23 0.85 -11.57
C PHE A 6 50.51 1.23 -12.30
N LEU A 7 51.64 1.12 -11.63
CA LEU A 7 52.97 1.21 -12.23
C LEU A 7 53.35 -0.18 -12.73
N SER A 8 53.25 -0.34 -14.04
CA SER A 8 53.88 -1.51 -14.71
C SER A 8 55.27 -1.14 -15.16
N CYS A 9 56.29 -1.72 -14.50
CA CYS A 9 57.66 -1.63 -14.94
C CYS A 9 57.93 -2.70 -16.03
N SER A 10 57.79 -2.29 -17.29
CA SER A 10 58.41 -3.01 -18.43
C SER A 10 59.03 -1.96 -19.34
N PRO A 11 60.34 -2.00 -19.55
CA PRO A 11 61.06 -0.94 -20.22
C PRO A 11 60.87 -0.95 -21.76
N ASP A 12 60.18 -1.93 -22.36
CA ASP A 12 60.19 -2.08 -23.80
C ASP A 12 58.84 -1.99 -24.53
N TYR A 13 57.82 -1.65 -23.82
CA TYR A 13 56.53 -1.37 -24.50
C TYR A 13 56.09 0.03 -24.17
N GLY A 14 56.19 0.90 -25.18
CA GLY A 14 55.65 2.24 -25.13
C GLY A 14 54.10 2.18 -25.04
N VAL A 15 53.58 1.92 -23.83
CA VAL A 15 52.18 1.99 -23.55
C VAL A 15 51.84 3.48 -23.46
N LYS A 16 51.27 4.00 -24.54
CA LYS A 16 50.55 5.26 -24.44
C LYS A 16 49.36 5.05 -23.56
N TYR A 17 49.43 5.54 -22.33
CA TYR A 17 48.22 5.69 -21.51
C TYR A 17 47.42 6.84 -22.09
N ASP A 18 46.37 6.55 -22.81
CA ASP A 18 45.30 7.50 -23.02
C ASP A 18 44.60 7.70 -21.68
N LEU A 19 45.14 8.59 -20.85
CA LEU A 19 44.57 9.02 -19.58
C LEU A 19 43.50 10.07 -19.78
N ILE A 20 42.60 9.88 -20.70
CA ILE A 20 41.45 10.74 -20.79
C ILE A 20 40.22 9.88 -21.05
N GLU A 21 39.85 9.08 -20.09
CA GLU A 21 38.44 8.94 -19.85
C GLU A 21 38.03 10.17 -19.06
N GLU A 22 37.38 11.07 -19.73
CA GLU A 22 36.71 12.21 -19.13
C GLU A 22 35.79 11.63 -18.05
N ILE A 23 36.18 11.83 -16.78
CA ILE A 23 35.37 11.39 -15.64
C ILE A 23 34.07 12.17 -15.75
N GLN A 24 33.04 11.52 -16.29
CA GLN A 24 31.70 12.08 -16.30
C GLN A 24 31.35 12.41 -14.86
N PRO A 25 30.93 13.64 -14.56
CA PRO A 25 30.57 14.00 -13.21
C PRO A 25 29.40 13.11 -12.78
N THR A 26 29.66 12.22 -11.83
CA THR A 26 28.59 11.41 -11.24
C THR A 26 27.76 12.35 -10.37
N THR A 27 26.56 12.66 -10.84
CA THR A 27 25.59 13.37 -10.02
C THR A 27 25.07 12.39 -8.97
N VAL A 28 25.47 12.59 -7.73
CA VAL A 28 24.91 11.86 -6.61
C VAL A 28 23.64 12.58 -6.20
N VAL A 29 22.49 11.96 -6.47
CA VAL A 29 21.21 12.40 -5.95
C VAL A 29 21.05 11.78 -4.57
N ILE A 30 21.01 12.61 -3.53
CA ILE A 30 20.74 12.17 -2.17
C ILE A 30 19.27 12.47 -1.90
N ASP A 31 18.43 11.46 -1.96
CA ASP A 31 17.06 11.55 -1.47
C ASP A 31 17.06 11.33 0.05
N SER A 32 16.71 12.36 0.79
CA SER A 32 16.53 12.25 2.23
C SER A 32 15.05 12.06 2.54
N PHE A 33 14.71 10.93 3.12
CA PHE A 33 13.38 10.68 3.65
C PHE A 33 13.35 11.01 5.13
N LEU A 34 12.47 11.92 5.51
CA LEU A 34 12.14 12.12 6.92
C LEU A 34 11.16 11.01 7.32
N GLN A 35 11.61 10.08 8.15
CA GLN A 35 10.71 9.15 8.80
C GLN A 35 9.86 9.96 9.79
N ARG A 36 8.54 10.00 9.54
CA ARG A 36 7.60 10.63 10.45
C ARG A 36 7.53 9.84 11.75
N SER A 37 7.14 10.51 12.82
CA SER A 37 6.73 9.82 14.05
C SER A 37 5.61 8.83 13.73
N PRO A 38 5.46 7.73 14.50
CA PRO A 38 4.31 6.87 14.38
C PRO A 38 3.00 7.68 14.41
N PRO A 39 1.96 7.27 13.68
CA PRO A 39 0.69 7.98 13.68
C PRO A 39 0.06 7.96 15.07
N GLU A 40 -0.53 9.09 15.48
CA GLU A 40 -1.37 9.12 16.69
C GLU A 40 -2.70 8.41 16.44
N HIS A 41 -3.26 8.63 15.25
CA HIS A 41 -4.52 8.03 14.78
C HIS A 41 -4.33 7.47 13.39
N LEU A 42 -4.81 6.26 13.16
CA LEU A 42 -4.69 5.57 11.87
C LEU A 42 -6.04 5.01 11.42
N ASP A 43 -6.50 5.41 10.24
CA ASP A 43 -7.70 4.88 9.60
C ASP A 43 -7.29 4.04 8.39
N VAL A 44 -7.62 2.74 8.43
CA VAL A 44 -7.26 1.75 7.41
C VAL A 44 -8.51 1.30 6.67
N LEU A 45 -8.54 1.51 5.36
CA LEU A 45 -9.59 0.98 4.50
C LEU A 45 -9.02 -0.13 3.62
N ILE A 46 -9.60 -1.31 3.73
CA ILE A 46 -9.28 -2.46 2.90
C ILE A 46 -10.32 -2.54 1.78
N ILE A 47 -9.87 -2.40 0.56
CA ILE A 47 -10.69 -2.52 -0.65
C ILE A 47 -10.47 -3.94 -1.17
N LEU A 48 -11.49 -4.76 -1.02
CA LEU A 48 -11.41 -6.19 -1.26
C LEU A 48 -12.23 -6.56 -2.51
N ASP A 49 -11.57 -7.19 -3.43
CA ASP A 49 -12.24 -7.90 -4.50
C ASP A 49 -13.07 -9.05 -3.93
N THR A 50 -14.35 -9.09 -4.27
CA THR A 50 -15.30 -10.10 -3.82
C THR A 50 -15.85 -10.93 -4.98
N SER A 51 -15.13 -10.96 -6.10
CA SER A 51 -15.42 -11.82 -7.24
C SER A 51 -15.32 -13.31 -6.88
N GLY A 52 -15.85 -14.16 -7.73
CA GLY A 52 -15.86 -15.60 -7.49
C GLY A 52 -14.47 -16.24 -7.44
N SER A 53 -13.46 -15.67 -8.11
CA SER A 53 -12.07 -16.13 -8.11
C SER A 53 -11.40 -15.97 -6.73
N MET A 54 -11.82 -14.98 -5.94
CA MET A 54 -11.32 -14.72 -4.60
C MET A 54 -11.76 -15.73 -3.53
N ASN A 55 -12.72 -16.61 -3.80
CA ASN A 55 -13.28 -17.52 -2.79
C ASN A 55 -12.23 -18.37 -2.08
N ASP A 56 -11.19 -18.81 -2.79
CA ASP A 56 -10.12 -19.63 -2.23
C ASP A 56 -9.06 -18.78 -1.49
N ASN A 57 -9.15 -17.45 -1.59
CA ASN A 57 -8.17 -16.51 -1.04
C ASN A 57 -8.58 -15.90 0.31
N TYR A 58 -9.85 -15.97 0.70
CA TYR A 58 -10.36 -15.29 1.91
C TYR A 58 -9.67 -15.73 3.21
N ASP A 59 -9.30 -17.00 3.35
CA ASP A 59 -8.56 -17.46 4.51
C ASP A 59 -7.18 -16.79 4.60
N SER A 60 -6.52 -16.60 3.45
CA SER A 60 -5.24 -15.92 3.36
C SER A 60 -5.36 -14.41 3.65
N VAL A 61 -6.45 -13.79 3.17
CA VAL A 61 -6.77 -12.38 3.47
C VAL A 61 -6.98 -12.20 4.96
N SER A 62 -7.79 -13.05 5.59
CA SER A 62 -8.07 -13.01 7.02
C SER A 62 -6.79 -13.16 7.85
N ALA A 63 -5.92 -14.12 7.51
CA ALA A 63 -4.62 -14.28 8.16
C ALA A 63 -3.71 -13.06 7.97
N GLY A 64 -3.72 -12.45 6.77
CA GLY A 64 -2.99 -11.23 6.47
C GLY A 64 -3.47 -10.04 7.31
N VAL A 65 -4.77 -9.91 7.49
CA VAL A 65 -5.36 -8.83 8.31
C VAL A 65 -5.06 -9.01 9.80
N GLU A 66 -5.00 -10.24 10.30
CA GLU A 66 -4.59 -10.51 11.69
C GLU A 66 -3.15 -10.03 11.93
N LEU A 67 -2.24 -10.33 11.00
CA LEU A 67 -0.86 -9.85 11.07
C LEU A 67 -0.76 -8.33 10.94
N LEU A 68 -1.51 -7.73 10.01
CA LEU A 68 -1.59 -6.29 9.83
C LEU A 68 -2.05 -5.59 11.11
N ARG A 69 -3.11 -6.09 11.74
CA ARG A 69 -3.59 -5.57 13.02
C ARG A 69 -2.51 -5.61 14.09
N ALA A 70 -1.84 -6.76 14.24
CA ALA A 70 -0.76 -6.91 15.21
C ALA A 70 0.41 -5.95 14.96
N ASP A 71 0.68 -5.57 13.70
CA ASP A 71 1.70 -4.59 13.35
C ASP A 71 1.22 -3.16 13.59
N ILE A 72 -0.04 -2.84 13.30
CA ILE A 72 -0.66 -1.54 13.61
C ILE A 72 -0.64 -1.30 15.13
N GLU A 73 -0.95 -2.29 15.95
CA GLU A 73 -0.96 -2.17 17.41
C GLU A 73 0.42 -1.86 18.03
N LYS A 74 1.51 -2.13 17.29
CA LYS A 74 2.86 -1.70 17.66
C LYS A 74 3.13 -0.22 17.37
N LEU A 75 2.37 0.36 16.45
CA LEU A 75 2.53 1.76 16.02
C LEU A 75 1.61 2.70 16.78
N THR A 76 0.34 2.32 16.91
CA THR A 76 -0.68 3.11 17.61
C THR A 76 -1.75 2.19 18.20
N SER A 77 -2.32 2.61 19.33
CA SER A 77 -3.52 1.98 19.91
C SER A 77 -4.81 2.61 19.43
N ASP A 78 -4.75 3.70 18.67
CA ASP A 78 -5.93 4.40 18.16
C ASP A 78 -6.03 4.25 16.64
N TYR A 79 -6.64 3.15 16.23
CA TYR A 79 -6.87 2.83 14.84
C TYR A 79 -8.31 2.45 14.55
N LYS A 80 -8.69 2.56 13.28
CA LYS A 80 -9.92 1.98 12.72
C LYS A 80 -9.58 1.18 11.48
N ILE A 81 -10.19 0.01 11.32
CA ILE A 81 -10.10 -0.82 10.12
C ILE A 81 -11.51 -0.99 9.56
N GLY A 82 -11.69 -0.73 8.28
CA GLY A 82 -12.94 -0.97 7.56
C GLY A 82 -12.68 -1.71 6.27
N TYR A 83 -13.71 -2.36 5.75
CA TYR A 83 -13.68 -3.10 4.50
C TYR A 83 -14.75 -2.58 3.56
N ILE A 84 -14.39 -2.43 2.29
CA ILE A 84 -15.36 -2.26 1.20
C ILE A 84 -15.08 -3.29 0.11
N ASN A 85 -16.10 -3.59 -0.69
CA ASN A 85 -15.89 -4.36 -1.91
C ASN A 85 -15.54 -3.43 -3.10
N THR A 86 -15.05 -4.02 -4.19
CA THR A 86 -14.59 -3.29 -5.38
C THR A 86 -15.70 -2.69 -6.24
N SER A 87 -16.96 -2.97 -5.95
CA SER A 87 -18.12 -2.53 -6.73
C SER A 87 -19.12 -1.67 -5.94
N LEU A 88 -18.91 -1.48 -4.64
CA LEU A 88 -19.84 -0.87 -3.69
C LEU A 88 -21.24 -1.50 -3.73
N ARG A 89 -21.31 -2.80 -4.04
CA ARG A 89 -22.57 -3.54 -4.04
C ARG A 89 -22.94 -3.99 -2.63
N GLU A 90 -24.17 -3.76 -2.25
CA GLU A 90 -24.68 -4.06 -0.91
C GLU A 90 -24.60 -5.57 -0.54
N PRO A 91 -24.16 -5.89 0.68
CA PRO A 91 -23.56 -4.95 1.65
C PRO A 91 -22.10 -4.60 1.24
N TYR A 92 -21.85 -3.30 0.98
CA TYR A 92 -20.56 -2.85 0.45
C TYR A 92 -19.54 -2.46 1.54
N PHE A 93 -19.99 -2.20 2.74
CA PHE A 93 -19.12 -1.75 3.85
C PHE A 93 -19.28 -2.64 5.08
N ASN A 94 -18.18 -2.97 5.71
CA ASN A 94 -18.15 -3.64 7.00
C ASN A 94 -17.07 -3.02 7.89
N GLY A 95 -17.46 -2.58 9.09
CA GLY A 95 -16.61 -1.85 10.04
C GLY A 95 -17.36 -0.69 10.70
N PRO A 96 -16.66 0.23 11.39
CA PRO A 96 -15.23 0.16 11.69
C PRO A 96 -14.92 -0.85 12.80
N TYR A 97 -13.73 -1.43 12.72
CA TYR A 97 -13.13 -2.26 13.76
C TYR A 97 -11.97 -1.49 14.41
N ASP A 98 -11.92 -1.49 15.72
CA ASP A 98 -10.91 -0.82 16.54
C ASP A 98 -10.22 -1.81 17.49
N GLN A 99 -9.38 -1.31 18.41
CA GLN A 99 -8.70 -2.12 19.43
C GLN A 99 -9.64 -2.88 20.36
N ASN A 100 -10.91 -2.46 20.50
CA ASN A 100 -11.92 -3.08 21.36
C ASN A 100 -12.80 -4.08 20.60
N SER A 101 -12.71 -4.07 19.28
CA SER A 101 -13.53 -4.93 18.43
C SER A 101 -13.10 -6.39 18.51
N SER A 102 -14.05 -7.29 18.35
CA SER A 102 -13.79 -8.73 18.27
C SER A 102 -12.88 -9.03 17.08
N VAL A 103 -11.77 -9.73 17.34
CA VAL A 103 -10.87 -10.18 16.25
C VAL A 103 -11.63 -11.08 15.28
N LEU A 104 -12.48 -11.97 15.80
CA LEU A 104 -13.26 -12.88 14.95
C LEU A 104 -14.19 -12.11 14.00
N ASP A 105 -14.90 -11.09 14.51
CA ASP A 105 -15.80 -10.29 13.66
C ASP A 105 -15.04 -9.58 12.55
N MET A 106 -13.88 -9.03 12.87
CA MET A 106 -13.00 -8.41 11.88
C MET A 106 -12.49 -9.41 10.84
N LEU A 107 -12.08 -10.62 11.25
CA LEU A 107 -11.59 -11.65 10.33
C LEU A 107 -12.72 -12.24 9.47
N MET A 108 -13.96 -12.19 9.94
CA MET A 108 -15.13 -12.64 9.19
C MET A 108 -15.72 -11.57 8.27
N ALA A 109 -15.26 -10.32 8.38
CA ALA A 109 -15.78 -9.21 7.58
C ALA A 109 -15.71 -9.45 6.07
N PRO A 110 -14.61 -9.99 5.49
CA PRO A 110 -14.53 -10.31 4.06
C PRO A 110 -15.66 -11.17 3.54
N TYR A 111 -16.13 -12.14 4.34
CA TYR A 111 -17.18 -13.09 3.94
C TYR A 111 -18.58 -12.50 3.96
N THR A 112 -18.75 -11.30 4.48
CA THR A 112 -20.08 -10.66 4.65
C THR A 112 -20.33 -9.55 3.66
N LEU A 113 -19.32 -9.16 2.87
CA LEU A 113 -19.48 -8.18 1.80
C LEU A 113 -20.27 -8.75 0.62
N GLY A 114 -20.95 -7.87 -0.09
CA GLY A 114 -21.66 -8.23 -1.34
C GLY A 114 -20.66 -8.69 -2.40
N SER A 115 -21.01 -9.77 -3.13
CA SER A 115 -20.17 -10.30 -4.20
C SER A 115 -20.57 -9.69 -5.54
N ASP A 116 -19.58 -9.33 -6.34
CA ASP A 116 -19.73 -8.90 -7.73
C ASP A 116 -18.52 -9.37 -8.55
N SER A 117 -18.61 -9.28 -9.86
CA SER A 117 -17.54 -9.58 -10.82
C SER A 117 -16.87 -8.30 -11.36
N THR A 118 -16.99 -7.19 -10.64
CA THR A 118 -16.47 -5.89 -11.06
C THR A 118 -15.26 -5.54 -10.22
N GLU A 119 -14.09 -5.41 -10.85
CA GLU A 119 -12.79 -5.12 -10.21
C GLU A 119 -12.42 -3.64 -10.41
N GLU A 120 -13.28 -2.73 -9.92
CA GLU A 120 -13.08 -1.27 -10.00
C GLU A 120 -12.66 -0.68 -8.65
N ALA A 121 -11.59 -1.19 -8.07
CA ALA A 121 -11.16 -0.89 -6.71
C ALA A 121 -10.85 0.61 -6.48
N PHE A 122 -10.24 1.29 -7.46
CA PHE A 122 -10.00 2.73 -7.34
C PHE A 122 -11.27 3.55 -7.44
N ALA A 123 -12.21 3.15 -8.30
CA ALA A 123 -13.51 3.81 -8.39
C ALA A 123 -14.31 3.64 -7.11
N ALA A 124 -14.35 2.42 -6.56
CA ALA A 124 -15.02 2.11 -5.31
C ALA A 124 -14.42 2.91 -4.14
N MET A 125 -13.09 2.97 -4.02
CA MET A 125 -12.43 3.78 -2.99
C MET A 125 -12.79 5.26 -3.13
N TYR A 126 -12.73 5.82 -4.33
CA TYR A 126 -13.06 7.23 -4.58
C TYR A 126 -14.52 7.54 -4.25
N GLU A 127 -15.44 6.72 -4.71
CA GLU A 127 -16.87 6.88 -4.45
C GLU A 127 -17.17 6.73 -2.95
N PHE A 128 -16.65 5.69 -2.30
CA PHE A 128 -16.80 5.50 -0.87
C PHE A 128 -16.33 6.71 -0.08
N THR A 129 -15.12 7.19 -0.34
CA THR A 129 -14.53 8.28 0.43
C THR A 129 -15.17 9.65 0.19
N THR A 130 -15.83 9.85 -0.95
CA THR A 130 -16.34 11.18 -1.35
C THR A 130 -17.86 11.27 -1.44
N GLN A 131 -18.56 10.15 -1.59
CA GLN A 131 -19.98 10.16 -1.94
C GLN A 131 -20.87 9.37 -0.97
N THR A 132 -20.29 8.44 -0.18
CA THR A 132 -21.08 7.65 0.78
C THR A 132 -21.07 8.30 2.17
N PRO A 133 -22.20 8.23 2.92
CA PRO A 133 -22.23 8.68 4.31
C PRO A 133 -21.23 7.90 5.19
N GLU A 134 -21.15 6.59 5.00
CA GLU A 134 -20.26 5.69 5.76
C GLU A 134 -18.80 6.09 5.55
N GLY A 135 -18.38 6.39 4.33
CA GLY A 135 -17.02 6.80 4.02
C GLY A 135 -16.67 8.17 4.59
N THR A 136 -17.64 9.11 4.55
CA THR A 136 -17.48 10.44 5.14
C THR A 136 -17.30 10.36 6.65
N ASP A 137 -18.04 9.49 7.33
CA ASP A 137 -17.98 9.31 8.78
C ASP A 137 -16.82 8.42 9.23
N PHE A 138 -16.33 7.54 8.34
CA PHE A 138 -15.25 6.61 8.64
C PHE A 138 -13.93 7.33 8.88
N PHE A 139 -13.55 8.27 8.00
CA PHE A 139 -12.27 8.92 8.07
C PHE A 139 -12.25 10.08 9.06
N ARG A 140 -11.44 9.95 10.11
CA ARG A 140 -11.30 10.97 11.15
C ARG A 140 -10.46 12.15 10.67
N PRO A 141 -10.85 13.41 11.01
CA PRO A 141 -9.99 14.56 10.77
C PRO A 141 -8.65 14.41 11.50
N GLY A 142 -7.55 14.56 10.76
CA GLY A 142 -6.19 14.49 11.31
C GLY A 142 -5.62 13.09 11.48
N ALA A 143 -6.40 12.02 11.23
CA ALA A 143 -5.86 10.67 11.18
C ALA A 143 -5.04 10.45 9.89
N ASP A 144 -3.95 9.70 10.01
CA ASP A 144 -3.28 9.14 8.85
C ASP A 144 -4.17 8.07 8.20
N LYS A 145 -4.11 7.97 6.88
CA LYS A 145 -4.97 7.06 6.11
C LYS A 145 -4.13 6.03 5.39
N LEU A 146 -4.53 4.77 5.48
CA LEU A 146 -3.94 3.67 4.75
C LEU A 146 -5.01 2.98 3.92
N PHE A 147 -4.78 2.89 2.60
CA PHE A 147 -5.63 2.15 1.68
C PHE A 147 -4.90 0.88 1.25
N ILE A 148 -5.57 -0.26 1.37
CA ILE A 148 -5.03 -1.57 1.00
C ILE A 148 -5.97 -2.18 -0.02
N PHE A 149 -5.43 -2.47 -1.20
CA PHE A 149 -6.16 -3.10 -2.30
C PHE A 149 -5.80 -4.57 -2.37
N VAL A 150 -6.80 -5.42 -2.37
CA VAL A 150 -6.65 -6.88 -2.42
C VAL A 150 -7.51 -7.44 -3.54
N SER A 151 -6.88 -7.96 -4.59
CA SER A 151 -7.51 -8.60 -5.72
C SER A 151 -6.56 -9.63 -6.33
N ASP A 152 -7.08 -10.62 -7.01
CA ASP A 152 -6.34 -11.56 -7.85
C ASP A 152 -6.47 -11.25 -9.35
N GLU A 153 -7.12 -10.13 -9.70
CA GLU A 153 -7.30 -9.63 -11.05
C GLU A 153 -6.74 -8.21 -11.25
N ASP A 154 -6.62 -7.81 -12.51
CA ASP A 154 -6.17 -6.47 -12.87
C ASP A 154 -7.25 -5.41 -12.60
N GLU A 155 -6.85 -4.25 -12.14
CA GLU A 155 -7.70 -3.09 -11.87
C GLU A 155 -8.40 -2.57 -13.14
N GLN A 156 -9.71 -2.41 -13.12
CA GLN A 156 -10.55 -2.10 -14.27
C GLN A 156 -11.22 -0.70 -14.20
N SER A 157 -10.93 0.09 -13.17
CA SER A 157 -11.53 1.43 -13.02
C SER A 157 -11.24 2.33 -14.20
N ALA A 158 -12.26 3.02 -14.67
CA ALA A 158 -12.13 4.06 -15.69
C ALA A 158 -11.54 5.39 -15.14
N ILE A 159 -11.22 5.45 -13.85
CA ILE A 159 -10.69 6.66 -13.21
C ILE A 159 -9.21 6.83 -13.57
N PRO A 160 -8.81 7.99 -14.09
CA PRO A 160 -7.39 8.25 -14.34
C PRO A 160 -6.58 8.26 -13.04
N ALA A 161 -5.42 7.59 -13.03
CA ALA A 161 -4.54 7.46 -11.86
C ALA A 161 -4.04 8.79 -11.26
N ASN A 162 -4.21 9.92 -11.96
CA ASN A 162 -3.82 11.25 -11.49
C ASN A 162 -4.88 11.95 -10.61
N ILE A 163 -5.95 11.26 -10.25
CA ILE A 163 -6.98 11.78 -9.32
C ILE A 163 -6.61 11.48 -7.86
N PHE A 164 -5.61 10.63 -7.62
CA PHE A 164 -5.14 10.19 -6.29
C PHE A 164 -3.87 10.92 -5.86
#